data_acda9ca92d7fd2d398af7898355fadbc
#
_entry.id   acda9ca92d7fd2d398af7898355fadbc
#
_cell.length_a   1.000
_cell.length_b   1.000
_cell.length_c   1.000
_cell.angle_alpha   90.00
_cell.angle_beta   90.00
_cell.angle_gamma   90.00
#
_symmetry.space_group_name_H-M   'P 1'
#
loop_
_entity.id
_entity.type
_entity.pdbx_description
1 polymer ?
#
loop_
_entity_poly.entity_id
_entity_poly.type
_entity_poly.pdbx_seq_one_letter_code
_entity_poly.pdbx_strand_id
1 'polypeptide(L)'
;MASLPEQLELLQNEIGDLIDCLQQAERRWRHWTDPVAPEHRRSAVNLVHYWALRQSDLRDLQWRLAEFGLSSLGRSGAHVQATLFRVAAAIEAMRGPQLLPVAPGVVDFDDGVRLLALNAEALLGPTPSDRAARIMVTLPTEAADQPELVDELIAAGMRIARINCAHDDPTGWSAMAANVRVAAAARATTCLVSMDLGGPKLRTGQLQPGPRVVRVRPTRNALGEVTFPGRIWMTDQRDRRDSPESGLPTVQVDGEWLQRRREGEIICVRDSRGSKRRLLIAAAARGGFLITTEKTTYLATGTELTIAGTKESTVVGELPETEQAIVLRAGDLLRVTRDCSPAPVDGGRPARIGCTLPEVFQSVEVGHRILLDDGKLAGKVVAVTAEYLDARIERPSRGRVKLRAGKGINLPDTDLMISALTDKDVEDLATVAEIADIVSLSFVREPSDVARLFDEVTRLGAGDIGVVLKIETPEAFEHLPQLLLTAMRRR
;
A
#
# COMPACT_ATOMS: atom_id res chain seq x y z
N MET A 1 33.40 -4.30 -45.90
CA MET A 1 33.30 -4.95 -44.57
C MET A 1 34.70 -5.03 -44.00
N ALA A 2 34.92 -4.69 -42.76
CA ALA A 2 36.19 -4.88 -42.06
C ALA A 2 36.58 -6.37 -42.07
N SER A 3 37.87 -6.70 -42.12
CA SER A 3 38.35 -8.07 -42.02
C SER A 3 38.04 -8.66 -40.62
N LEU A 4 37.99 -9.99 -40.51
CA LEU A 4 37.77 -10.66 -39.23
C LEU A 4 38.72 -10.21 -38.12
N PRO A 5 40.06 -10.07 -38.36
CA PRO A 5 40.98 -9.54 -37.37
C PRO A 5 40.65 -8.11 -36.92
N GLU A 6 40.27 -7.23 -37.84
CA GLU A 6 39.88 -5.84 -37.55
C GLU A 6 38.58 -5.77 -36.70
N GLN A 7 37.62 -6.63 -36.99
CA GLN A 7 36.38 -6.72 -36.20
C GLN A 7 36.66 -7.17 -34.77
N LEU A 8 37.48 -8.20 -34.57
CA LEU A 8 37.88 -8.68 -33.24
C LEU A 8 38.70 -7.65 -32.48
N GLU A 9 39.55 -6.88 -33.15
CA GLU A 9 40.32 -5.79 -32.53
C GLU A 9 39.41 -4.66 -32.04
N LEU A 10 38.43 -4.25 -32.84
CA LEU A 10 37.42 -3.28 -32.44
C LEU A 10 36.65 -3.74 -31.21
N LEU A 11 36.17 -4.99 -31.20
CA LEU A 11 35.44 -5.54 -30.03
C LEU A 11 36.34 -5.58 -28.78
N GLN A 12 37.62 -5.97 -28.94
CA GLN A 12 38.59 -6.01 -27.84
C GLN A 12 38.79 -4.62 -27.21
N ASN A 13 38.96 -3.60 -28.06
CA ASN A 13 39.14 -2.22 -27.61
C ASN A 13 37.86 -1.71 -26.87
N GLU A 14 36.68 -1.93 -27.43
CA GLU A 14 35.42 -1.50 -26.79
C GLU A 14 35.17 -2.20 -25.45
N ILE A 15 35.47 -3.49 -25.35
CA ILE A 15 35.37 -4.20 -24.05
C ILE A 15 36.44 -3.68 -23.07
N GLY A 16 37.65 -3.35 -23.56
CA GLY A 16 38.70 -2.70 -22.78
C GLY A 16 38.25 -1.36 -22.22
N ASP A 17 37.64 -0.51 -23.05
CA ASP A 17 37.08 0.79 -22.65
C ASP A 17 35.98 0.63 -21.56
N LEU A 18 35.13 -0.39 -21.70
CA LEU A 18 34.14 -0.68 -20.65
C LEU A 18 34.81 -1.11 -19.34
N ILE A 19 35.83 -1.94 -19.37
CA ILE A 19 36.56 -2.34 -18.14
C ILE A 19 37.21 -1.12 -17.48
N ASP A 20 37.80 -0.23 -18.25
CA ASP A 20 38.36 1.02 -17.73
C ASP A 20 37.30 1.94 -17.17
N CYS A 21 36.13 1.99 -17.80
CA CYS A 21 34.94 2.71 -17.27
C CYS A 21 34.52 2.19 -15.88
N LEU A 22 34.52 0.85 -15.66
CA LEU A 22 34.23 0.29 -14.34
C LEU A 22 35.23 0.76 -13.28
N GLN A 23 36.52 0.76 -13.60
CA GLN A 23 37.57 1.21 -12.66
C GLN A 23 37.46 2.70 -12.35
N GLN A 24 37.11 3.52 -13.34
CA GLN A 24 36.83 4.95 -13.12
C GLN A 24 35.60 5.14 -12.23
N ALA A 25 34.54 4.35 -12.44
CA ALA A 25 33.36 4.40 -11.62
C ALA A 25 33.66 4.03 -10.16
N GLU A 26 34.45 2.98 -9.89
CA GLU A 26 34.89 2.65 -8.54
C GLU A 26 35.57 3.83 -7.83
N ARG A 27 36.46 4.50 -8.52
CA ARG A 27 37.16 5.69 -7.98
C ARG A 27 36.20 6.84 -7.69
N ARG A 28 35.25 7.12 -8.62
CA ARG A 28 34.26 8.19 -8.49
C ARG A 28 33.27 7.94 -7.35
N TRP A 29 32.87 6.68 -7.17
CA TRP A 29 31.85 6.28 -6.21
C TRP A 29 32.43 5.85 -4.85
N ARG A 30 33.74 5.95 -4.64
CA ARG A 30 34.42 5.49 -3.43
C ARG A 30 33.76 6.04 -2.15
N HIS A 31 33.42 7.31 -2.12
CA HIS A 31 32.78 7.95 -0.96
C HIS A 31 31.40 7.34 -0.59
N TRP A 32 30.75 6.66 -1.54
CA TRP A 32 29.52 5.89 -1.31
C TRP A 32 29.80 4.45 -0.90
N THR A 33 30.85 3.84 -1.42
CA THR A 33 31.18 2.42 -1.19
C THR A 33 32.02 2.20 0.07
N ASP A 34 32.87 3.14 0.48
CA ASP A 34 33.71 3.02 1.68
C ASP A 34 32.89 2.85 2.98
N PRO A 35 31.75 3.54 3.19
CA PRO A 35 30.92 3.36 4.39
C PRO A 35 30.07 2.07 4.41
N VAL A 36 30.07 1.28 3.32
CA VAL A 36 29.28 0.05 3.20
C VAL A 36 29.80 -1.01 4.15
N ALA A 37 28.91 -1.75 4.80
CA ALA A 37 29.26 -2.85 5.69
C ALA A 37 30.12 -3.91 4.96
N PRO A 38 31.11 -4.52 5.62
CA PRO A 38 32.08 -5.42 4.98
C PRO A 38 31.42 -6.54 4.18
N GLU A 39 30.35 -7.13 4.67
CA GLU A 39 29.59 -8.22 4.05
C GLU A 39 28.93 -7.83 2.74
N HIS A 40 28.57 -6.55 2.57
CA HIS A 40 27.92 -6.00 1.37
C HIS A 40 28.88 -5.35 0.39
N ARG A 41 30.17 -5.20 0.74
CA ARG A 41 31.15 -4.44 -0.06
C ARG A 41 31.27 -4.94 -1.49
N ARG A 42 31.30 -6.26 -1.69
CA ARG A 42 31.36 -6.86 -3.04
C ARG A 42 30.12 -6.51 -3.87
N SER A 43 28.95 -6.61 -3.26
CA SER A 43 27.67 -6.24 -3.90
C SER A 43 27.61 -4.76 -4.24
N ALA A 44 28.11 -3.89 -3.36
CA ALA A 44 28.18 -2.44 -3.58
C ALA A 44 29.07 -2.08 -4.77
N VAL A 45 30.25 -2.69 -4.89
CA VAL A 45 31.13 -2.47 -6.05
C VAL A 45 30.46 -2.98 -7.34
N ASN A 46 29.84 -4.17 -7.32
CA ASN A 46 29.12 -4.67 -8.48
C ASN A 46 27.91 -3.79 -8.86
N LEU A 47 27.21 -3.17 -7.89
CA LEU A 47 26.16 -2.19 -8.16
C LEU A 47 26.71 -0.96 -8.89
N VAL A 48 27.88 -0.45 -8.48
CA VAL A 48 28.56 0.68 -9.15
C VAL A 48 28.95 0.29 -10.57
N HIS A 49 29.47 -0.92 -10.79
CA HIS A 49 29.77 -1.45 -12.11
C HIS A 49 28.52 -1.53 -13.00
N TYR A 50 27.43 -2.08 -12.46
CA TYR A 50 26.15 -2.17 -13.17
C TYR A 50 25.64 -0.79 -13.56
N TRP A 51 25.69 0.17 -12.65
CA TRP A 51 25.25 1.54 -12.89
C TRP A 51 26.11 2.20 -13.98
N ALA A 52 27.44 2.06 -13.91
CA ALA A 52 28.35 2.59 -14.92
C ALA A 52 28.06 2.01 -16.31
N LEU A 53 27.90 0.70 -16.39
CA LEU A 53 27.60 0.02 -17.66
C LEU A 53 26.29 0.50 -18.28
N ARG A 54 25.28 0.80 -17.44
CA ARG A 54 23.95 1.26 -17.89
C ARG A 54 23.91 2.71 -18.37
N GLN A 55 24.97 3.50 -18.15
CA GLN A 55 25.07 4.86 -18.67
C GLN A 55 25.46 4.91 -20.16
N SER A 56 25.90 3.79 -20.73
CA SER A 56 26.32 3.68 -22.13
C SER A 56 25.26 2.96 -22.98
N ASP A 57 25.08 3.42 -24.22
CA ASP A 57 24.27 2.67 -25.19
C ASP A 57 25.09 1.51 -25.75
N LEU A 58 24.77 0.32 -25.31
CA LEU A 58 25.47 -0.91 -25.66
C LEU A 58 24.83 -1.70 -26.81
N ARG A 59 23.74 -1.21 -27.41
CA ARG A 59 22.95 -2.01 -28.37
C ARG A 59 23.75 -2.49 -29.57
N ASP A 60 24.57 -1.63 -30.14
CA ASP A 60 25.42 -1.99 -31.28
C ASP A 60 26.51 -3.00 -30.89
N LEU A 61 27.21 -2.74 -29.77
CA LEU A 61 28.19 -3.68 -29.24
C LEU A 61 27.58 -5.05 -28.91
N GLN A 62 26.41 -5.07 -28.28
CA GLN A 62 25.67 -6.28 -27.95
C GLN A 62 25.33 -7.11 -29.18
N TRP A 63 24.90 -6.45 -30.25
CA TRP A 63 24.60 -7.09 -31.52
C TRP A 63 25.86 -7.74 -32.13
N ARG A 64 26.95 -6.98 -32.22
CA ARG A 64 28.22 -7.49 -32.76
C ARG A 64 28.82 -8.64 -31.93
N LEU A 65 28.74 -8.58 -30.60
CA LEU A 65 29.13 -9.70 -29.74
C LEU A 65 28.30 -10.96 -30.02
N ALA A 66 26.98 -10.80 -30.21
CA ALA A 66 26.09 -11.92 -30.52
C ALA A 66 26.41 -12.57 -31.89
N GLU A 67 26.84 -11.80 -32.90
CA GLU A 67 27.30 -12.34 -34.21
C GLU A 67 28.47 -13.30 -34.06
N PHE A 68 29.34 -13.08 -33.07
CA PHE A 68 30.46 -13.99 -32.73
C PHE A 68 30.06 -15.10 -31.73
N GLY A 69 28.79 -15.22 -31.36
CA GLY A 69 28.35 -16.19 -30.37
C GLY A 69 28.78 -15.86 -28.93
N LEU A 70 29.22 -14.62 -28.68
CA LEU A 70 29.64 -14.14 -27.38
C LEU A 70 28.44 -13.63 -26.55
N SER A 71 28.65 -13.45 -25.24
CA SER A 71 27.64 -12.88 -24.35
C SER A 71 27.25 -11.47 -24.80
N SER A 72 25.96 -11.23 -24.96
CA SER A 72 25.42 -9.90 -25.26
C SER A 72 25.41 -8.94 -24.05
N LEU A 73 26.06 -9.27 -22.95
CA LEU A 73 26.11 -8.51 -21.70
C LEU A 73 24.75 -8.29 -21.02
N GLY A 74 23.64 -8.72 -21.62
CA GLY A 74 22.26 -8.47 -21.12
C GLY A 74 21.93 -9.14 -19.79
N ARG A 75 22.67 -10.18 -19.39
CA ARG A 75 22.50 -10.92 -18.13
C ARG A 75 23.67 -10.72 -17.16
N SER A 76 24.46 -9.68 -17.32
CA SER A 76 25.65 -9.42 -16.50
C SER A 76 25.38 -8.81 -15.14
N GLY A 77 24.15 -8.38 -14.84
CA GLY A 77 23.82 -7.54 -13.66
C GLY A 77 24.34 -8.04 -12.33
N ALA A 78 24.36 -9.34 -12.09
CA ALA A 78 24.87 -9.93 -10.85
C ALA A 78 26.41 -10.07 -10.81
N HIS A 79 27.11 -9.93 -11.94
CA HIS A 79 28.55 -10.22 -12.09
C HIS A 79 29.18 -9.45 -13.27
N VAL A 80 29.01 -8.11 -13.28
CA VAL A 80 29.35 -7.24 -14.42
C VAL A 80 30.81 -7.39 -14.84
N GLN A 81 31.74 -7.20 -13.91
CA GLN A 81 33.17 -7.26 -14.19
C GLN A 81 33.61 -8.65 -14.67
N ALA A 82 33.14 -9.71 -14.01
CA ALA A 82 33.45 -11.07 -14.40
C ALA A 82 32.98 -11.39 -15.82
N THR A 83 31.82 -10.87 -16.23
CA THR A 83 31.31 -11.01 -17.60
C THR A 83 32.23 -10.33 -18.60
N LEU A 84 32.63 -9.08 -18.37
CA LEU A 84 33.52 -8.34 -19.27
C LEU A 84 34.88 -9.03 -19.40
N PHE A 85 35.46 -9.49 -18.29
CA PHE A 85 36.75 -10.21 -18.33
C PHE A 85 36.66 -11.51 -19.13
N ARG A 86 35.55 -12.27 -19.01
CA ARG A 86 35.38 -13.51 -19.81
C ARG A 86 35.15 -13.23 -21.27
N VAL A 87 34.40 -12.17 -21.60
CA VAL A 87 34.21 -11.76 -23.00
C VAL A 87 35.53 -11.30 -23.60
N ALA A 88 36.32 -10.47 -22.92
CA ALA A 88 37.63 -10.04 -23.34
C ALA A 88 38.57 -11.25 -23.62
N ALA A 89 38.62 -12.19 -22.68
CA ALA A 89 39.44 -13.40 -22.83
C ALA A 89 38.99 -14.29 -24.01
N ALA A 90 37.67 -14.37 -24.25
CA ALA A 90 37.15 -15.13 -25.39
C ALA A 90 37.52 -14.47 -26.74
N ILE A 91 37.42 -13.14 -26.84
CA ILE A 91 37.84 -12.40 -28.04
C ILE A 91 39.35 -12.60 -28.28
N GLU A 92 40.16 -12.52 -27.23
CA GLU A 92 41.62 -12.74 -27.34
C GLU A 92 41.94 -14.16 -27.82
N ALA A 93 41.23 -15.17 -27.30
CA ALA A 93 41.40 -16.57 -27.77
C ALA A 93 40.99 -16.76 -29.25
N MET A 94 40.06 -15.95 -29.77
CA MET A 94 39.68 -15.95 -31.18
C MET A 94 40.74 -15.27 -32.07
N ARG A 95 41.55 -14.36 -31.51
CA ARG A 95 42.63 -13.66 -32.21
C ARG A 95 43.90 -14.48 -32.34
N GLY A 96 44.13 -15.46 -31.46
CA GLY A 96 45.33 -16.28 -31.48
C GLY A 96 45.28 -17.48 -30.52
N PRO A 97 46.25 -18.40 -30.59
CA PRO A 97 46.22 -19.66 -29.85
C PRO A 97 46.54 -19.54 -28.36
N GLN A 98 46.70 -18.35 -27.82
CA GLN A 98 47.11 -18.11 -26.44
C GLN A 98 45.88 -17.96 -25.52
N LEU A 99 45.60 -18.99 -24.71
CA LEU A 99 44.61 -18.90 -23.64
C LEU A 99 45.24 -18.18 -22.45
N LEU A 100 44.79 -16.96 -22.18
CA LEU A 100 45.18 -16.21 -21.01
C LEU A 100 44.28 -16.60 -19.82
N PRO A 101 44.81 -16.70 -18.57
CA PRO A 101 44.01 -16.91 -17.41
C PRO A 101 43.07 -15.71 -17.20
N VAL A 102 41.78 -15.99 -16.98
CA VAL A 102 40.78 -14.96 -16.75
C VAL A 102 40.89 -14.50 -15.29
N ALA A 103 41.05 -13.19 -15.06
CA ALA A 103 41.04 -12.64 -13.72
C ALA A 103 39.66 -12.81 -13.10
N PRO A 104 39.59 -13.13 -11.78
CA PRO A 104 38.31 -13.17 -11.08
C PRO A 104 37.67 -11.76 -11.01
N GLY A 105 36.35 -11.68 -11.17
CA GLY A 105 35.61 -10.45 -10.92
C GLY A 105 35.39 -10.21 -9.42
N VAL A 106 34.97 -9.01 -9.06
CA VAL A 106 34.57 -8.67 -7.67
C VAL A 106 33.45 -9.60 -7.18
N VAL A 107 32.49 -9.89 -8.05
CA VAL A 107 31.46 -10.93 -7.87
C VAL A 107 31.53 -11.84 -9.08
N ASP A 108 31.70 -13.14 -8.88
CA ASP A 108 31.72 -14.13 -9.97
C ASP A 108 30.30 -14.71 -10.20
N PHE A 109 30.12 -15.54 -11.23
CA PHE A 109 28.84 -16.02 -11.73
C PHE A 109 27.99 -16.72 -10.66
N ASP A 110 28.59 -17.61 -9.89
CA ASP A 110 27.90 -18.34 -8.83
C ASP A 110 27.70 -17.50 -7.55
N ASP A 111 28.58 -16.54 -7.32
CA ASP A 111 28.56 -15.67 -6.14
C ASP A 111 27.32 -14.76 -6.13
N GLY A 112 26.93 -14.17 -7.27
CA GLY A 112 25.81 -13.25 -7.36
C GLY A 112 24.50 -13.90 -6.95
N VAL A 113 24.22 -15.10 -7.45
CA VAL A 113 23.02 -15.88 -7.12
C VAL A 113 23.04 -16.30 -5.65
N ARG A 114 24.20 -16.77 -5.17
CA ARG A 114 24.38 -17.19 -3.77
C ARG A 114 24.19 -16.03 -2.78
N LEU A 115 24.79 -14.88 -3.06
CA LEU A 115 24.65 -13.67 -2.22
C LEU A 115 23.19 -13.21 -2.16
N LEU A 116 22.49 -13.20 -3.29
CA LEU A 116 21.07 -12.85 -3.32
C LEU A 116 20.22 -13.80 -2.47
N ALA A 117 20.47 -15.11 -2.57
CA ALA A 117 19.76 -16.10 -1.79
C ALA A 117 20.01 -15.93 -0.28
N LEU A 118 21.27 -15.76 0.12
CA LEU A 118 21.65 -15.55 1.53
C LEU A 118 21.02 -14.27 2.11
N ASN A 119 21.09 -13.16 1.37
CA ASN A 119 20.51 -11.89 1.82
C ASN A 119 18.97 -11.99 1.89
N ALA A 120 18.34 -12.66 0.93
CA ALA A 120 16.89 -12.89 0.96
C ALA A 120 16.46 -13.77 2.14
N GLU A 121 17.23 -14.80 2.50
CA GLU A 121 16.96 -15.62 3.68
C GLU A 121 17.17 -14.84 4.98
N ALA A 122 18.22 -14.04 5.06
CA ALA A 122 18.50 -13.23 6.24
C ALA A 122 17.38 -12.22 6.52
N LEU A 123 16.83 -11.57 5.46
CA LEU A 123 15.78 -10.56 5.60
C LEU A 123 14.37 -11.17 5.71
N LEU A 124 14.06 -12.17 4.86
CA LEU A 124 12.69 -12.65 4.66
C LEU A 124 12.44 -14.05 5.27
N GLY A 125 13.42 -14.60 5.99
CA GLY A 125 13.36 -15.94 6.54
C GLY A 125 13.60 -17.05 5.50
N PRO A 126 13.56 -18.33 5.91
CA PRO A 126 13.91 -19.46 5.05
C PRO A 126 12.99 -19.58 3.84
N THR A 127 13.55 -20.03 2.72
CA THR A 127 12.79 -20.32 1.51
C THR A 127 11.89 -21.56 1.75
N PRO A 128 10.57 -21.50 1.49
CA PRO A 128 9.70 -22.66 1.57
C PRO A 128 10.16 -23.78 0.62
N SER A 129 10.01 -25.04 1.05
CA SER A 129 10.48 -26.22 0.26
C SER A 129 9.66 -26.46 -1.00
N ASP A 130 8.40 -25.97 -1.05
CA ASP A 130 7.43 -26.19 -2.10
C ASP A 130 7.35 -25.06 -3.14
N ARG A 131 8.05 -23.93 -2.89
CA ARG A 131 8.00 -22.75 -3.77
C ARG A 131 9.24 -21.86 -3.60
N ALA A 132 9.55 -21.07 -4.62
CA ALA A 132 10.68 -20.13 -4.59
C ALA A 132 10.34 -18.79 -3.88
N ALA A 133 9.05 -18.47 -3.74
CA ALA A 133 8.57 -17.21 -3.18
C ALA A 133 8.01 -17.37 -1.78
N ARG A 134 8.20 -16.35 -0.93
CA ARG A 134 7.55 -16.21 0.38
C ARG A 134 6.27 -15.42 0.21
N ILE A 135 5.16 -15.91 0.79
CA ILE A 135 3.87 -15.23 0.71
C ILE A 135 3.81 -14.18 1.83
N MET A 136 3.63 -12.93 1.45
CA MET A 136 3.32 -11.81 2.35
C MET A 136 1.82 -11.53 2.28
N VAL A 137 1.17 -11.40 3.45
CA VAL A 137 -0.25 -11.02 3.54
C VAL A 137 -0.38 -9.79 4.40
N THR A 138 -1.09 -8.77 3.91
CA THR A 138 -1.47 -7.61 4.73
C THR A 138 -2.61 -8.03 5.64
N LEU A 139 -2.37 -7.94 6.95
CA LEU A 139 -3.38 -8.27 7.95
C LEU A 139 -4.50 -7.22 7.95
N PRO A 140 -5.77 -7.63 7.97
CA PRO A 140 -6.89 -6.74 8.21
C PRO A 140 -7.02 -6.44 9.71
N THR A 141 -7.75 -5.39 10.08
CA THR A 141 -7.99 -4.98 11.49
C THR A 141 -8.50 -6.12 12.36
N GLU A 142 -9.35 -6.98 11.81
CA GLU A 142 -9.94 -8.12 12.51
C GLU A 142 -8.89 -9.15 13.00
N ALA A 143 -7.69 -9.16 12.41
CA ALA A 143 -6.61 -10.04 12.82
C ALA A 143 -6.10 -9.76 14.25
N ALA A 144 -6.39 -8.59 14.82
CA ALA A 144 -6.11 -8.27 16.22
C ALA A 144 -6.99 -9.09 17.18
N ASP A 145 -8.28 -9.25 16.85
CA ASP A 145 -9.30 -9.88 17.71
C ASP A 145 -9.65 -11.31 17.30
N GLN A 146 -9.20 -11.77 16.12
CA GLN A 146 -9.51 -13.08 15.54
C GLN A 146 -8.24 -13.89 15.27
N PRO A 147 -7.65 -14.54 16.30
CA PRO A 147 -6.43 -15.34 16.13
C PRO A 147 -6.61 -16.52 15.16
N GLU A 148 -7.83 -17.03 14.99
CA GLU A 148 -8.15 -18.12 14.07
C GLU A 148 -7.89 -17.71 12.61
N LEU A 149 -8.20 -16.44 12.26
CA LEU A 149 -7.91 -15.90 10.93
C LEU A 149 -6.40 -15.92 10.63
N VAL A 150 -5.57 -15.53 11.61
CA VAL A 150 -4.12 -15.53 11.46
C VAL A 150 -3.59 -16.95 11.34
N ASP A 151 -4.13 -17.89 12.11
CA ASP A 151 -3.77 -19.30 12.04
C ASP A 151 -4.10 -19.92 10.67
N GLU A 152 -5.27 -19.61 10.10
CA GLU A 152 -5.67 -20.02 8.75
C GLU A 152 -4.74 -19.47 7.67
N LEU A 153 -4.34 -18.19 7.76
CA LEU A 153 -3.42 -17.56 6.83
C LEU A 153 -2.03 -18.24 6.86
N ILE A 154 -1.50 -18.55 8.04
CA ILE A 154 -0.22 -19.26 8.19
C ILE A 154 -0.34 -20.69 7.63
N ALA A 155 -1.46 -21.38 7.88
CA ALA A 155 -1.75 -22.70 7.32
C ALA A 155 -1.78 -22.67 5.78
N ALA A 156 -2.35 -21.61 5.20
CA ALA A 156 -2.38 -21.38 3.75
C ALA A 156 -1.00 -20.98 3.16
N GLY A 157 0.02 -20.82 4.00
CA GLY A 157 1.39 -20.60 3.56
C GLY A 157 1.92 -19.19 3.70
N MET A 158 1.26 -18.32 4.46
CA MET A 158 1.82 -17.01 4.83
C MET A 158 3.14 -17.20 5.58
N ARG A 159 4.17 -16.44 5.19
CA ARG A 159 5.50 -16.40 5.83
C ARG A 159 5.90 -15.02 6.29
N ILE A 160 5.21 -13.99 5.81
CA ILE A 160 5.39 -12.62 6.24
C ILE A 160 4.01 -12.02 6.47
N ALA A 161 3.75 -11.61 7.71
CA ALA A 161 2.55 -10.87 8.09
C ALA A 161 2.85 -9.38 7.99
N ARG A 162 2.19 -8.67 7.08
CA ARG A 162 2.37 -7.23 6.90
C ARG A 162 1.33 -6.46 7.70
N ILE A 163 1.78 -5.58 8.58
CA ILE A 163 0.97 -4.61 9.32
C ILE A 163 1.22 -3.22 8.74
N ASN A 164 0.16 -2.48 8.42
CA ASN A 164 0.28 -1.14 7.85
C ASN A 164 -0.01 -0.09 8.92
N CYS A 165 1.01 0.61 9.42
CA CYS A 165 0.90 1.64 10.45
C CYS A 165 0.03 2.86 10.06
N ALA A 166 -0.40 2.96 8.80
CA ALA A 166 -1.38 3.96 8.40
C ALA A 166 -2.81 3.64 8.87
N HIS A 167 -3.05 2.46 9.41
CA HIS A 167 -4.31 1.94 9.95
C HIS A 167 -4.08 1.38 11.35
N ASP A 168 -5.16 1.35 12.14
CA ASP A 168 -5.14 0.86 13.51
C ASP A 168 -4.22 1.68 14.44
N ASP A 169 -3.90 1.15 15.59
CA ASP A 169 -3.08 1.79 16.63
C ASP A 169 -2.04 0.80 17.21
N PRO A 170 -1.10 1.26 18.04
CA PRO A 170 -0.11 0.40 18.67
C PRO A 170 -0.66 -0.82 19.42
N THR A 171 -1.86 -0.69 20.02
CA THR A 171 -2.52 -1.80 20.73
C THR A 171 -2.97 -2.88 19.73
N GLY A 172 -3.63 -2.48 18.65
CA GLY A 172 -4.06 -3.38 17.59
C GLY A 172 -2.87 -4.06 16.90
N TRP A 173 -1.80 -3.31 16.57
CA TRP A 173 -0.59 -3.88 15.97
C TRP A 173 0.08 -4.91 16.87
N SER A 174 0.18 -4.62 18.17
CA SER A 174 0.77 -5.56 19.16
C SER A 174 -0.06 -6.84 19.27
N ALA A 175 -1.39 -6.74 19.26
CA ALA A 175 -2.29 -7.89 19.26
C ALA A 175 -2.13 -8.73 17.97
N MET A 176 -2.07 -8.10 16.79
CA MET A 176 -1.82 -8.79 15.52
C MET A 176 -0.47 -9.53 15.54
N ALA A 177 0.60 -8.87 15.99
CA ALA A 177 1.94 -9.47 16.06
C ALA A 177 1.97 -10.65 17.05
N ALA A 178 1.32 -10.53 18.20
CA ALA A 178 1.19 -11.60 19.17
C ALA A 178 0.47 -12.82 18.58
N ASN A 179 -0.67 -12.61 17.88
CA ASN A 179 -1.41 -13.67 17.20
C ASN A 179 -0.54 -14.38 16.15
N VAL A 180 0.27 -13.64 15.38
CA VAL A 180 1.23 -14.22 14.41
C VAL A 180 2.26 -15.09 15.11
N ARG A 181 2.86 -14.62 16.22
CA ARG A 181 3.87 -15.38 16.99
C ARG A 181 3.29 -16.67 17.56
N VAL A 182 2.10 -16.60 18.15
CA VAL A 182 1.40 -17.77 18.71
C VAL A 182 1.07 -18.80 17.63
N ALA A 183 0.46 -18.37 16.53
CA ALA A 183 0.08 -19.28 15.45
C ALA A 183 1.30 -19.90 14.74
N ALA A 184 2.37 -19.14 14.52
CA ALA A 184 3.61 -19.65 13.94
C ALA A 184 4.26 -20.70 14.82
N ALA A 185 4.33 -20.45 16.14
CA ALA A 185 4.88 -21.40 17.13
C ALA A 185 4.05 -22.69 17.18
N ALA A 186 2.71 -22.61 17.19
CA ALA A 186 1.81 -23.76 17.21
C ALA A 186 1.98 -24.66 15.97
N ARG A 187 2.39 -24.09 14.84
CA ARG A 187 2.62 -24.82 13.58
C ARG A 187 4.10 -25.17 13.33
N ALA A 188 4.98 -24.93 14.31
CA ALA A 188 6.42 -25.15 14.17
C ALA A 188 7.00 -24.53 12.86
N THR A 189 6.53 -23.33 12.50
CA THR A 189 6.94 -22.60 11.30
C THR A 189 7.40 -21.18 11.65
N THR A 190 8.10 -20.54 10.71
CA THR A 190 8.50 -19.14 10.83
C THR A 190 7.52 -18.26 10.06
N CYS A 191 7.00 -17.23 10.71
CA CYS A 191 6.27 -16.13 10.07
C CYS A 191 6.78 -14.81 10.65
N LEU A 192 7.37 -13.98 9.80
CA LEU A 192 7.94 -12.70 10.20
C LEU A 192 6.85 -11.63 10.21
N VAL A 193 6.99 -10.65 11.10
CA VAL A 193 6.15 -9.45 11.16
C VAL A 193 6.87 -8.31 10.45
N SER A 194 6.29 -7.83 9.35
CA SER A 194 6.76 -6.66 8.61
C SER A 194 5.81 -5.49 8.84
N MET A 195 6.35 -4.36 9.30
CA MET A 195 5.53 -3.18 9.56
C MET A 195 5.89 -2.05 8.59
N ASP A 196 4.87 -1.56 7.87
CA ASP A 196 5.04 -0.43 6.96
C ASP A 196 4.73 0.87 7.68
N LEU A 197 5.72 1.76 7.79
CA LEU A 197 5.50 3.12 8.28
C LEU A 197 4.54 3.87 7.36
N GLY A 198 3.71 4.72 7.95
CA GLY A 198 2.68 5.47 7.22
C GLY A 198 3.26 6.38 6.14
N GLY A 199 4.36 7.04 6.45
CA GLY A 199 5.01 8.03 5.61
C GLY A 199 4.15 9.29 5.41
N PRO A 200 4.63 10.27 4.65
CA PRO A 200 3.91 11.52 4.39
C PRO A 200 2.77 11.30 3.39
N LYS A 201 1.76 10.50 3.79
CA LYS A 201 0.60 10.25 2.94
C LYS A 201 -0.29 11.47 2.86
N LEU A 202 -0.27 12.08 1.69
CA LEU A 202 -1.22 13.12 1.33
C LEU A 202 -2.60 12.50 1.10
N ARG A 203 -3.57 12.81 1.97
CA ARG A 203 -4.94 12.27 1.93
C ARG A 203 -5.98 13.37 2.06
N THR A 204 -7.17 13.08 1.58
CA THR A 204 -8.35 13.91 1.84
C THR A 204 -8.70 13.91 3.32
N GLY A 205 -8.98 15.08 3.87
CA GLY A 205 -9.44 15.27 5.23
C GLY A 205 -10.83 14.65 5.49
N GLN A 206 -11.32 14.81 6.71
CA GLN A 206 -12.61 14.30 7.14
C GLN A 206 -13.78 15.06 6.49
N LEU A 207 -14.87 14.37 6.30
CA LEU A 207 -16.16 14.96 5.93
C LEU A 207 -17.09 14.95 7.16
N GLN A 208 -17.97 15.92 7.26
CA GLN A 208 -18.99 15.91 8.30
C GLN A 208 -19.80 14.61 8.20
N PRO A 209 -20.10 13.97 9.32
CA PRO A 209 -20.89 12.76 9.33
C PRO A 209 -22.29 13.03 8.77
N GLY A 210 -22.83 12.05 8.11
CA GLY A 210 -24.20 12.11 7.59
C GLY A 210 -25.23 11.75 8.64
N PRO A 211 -26.51 11.78 8.29
CA PRO A 211 -27.58 11.49 9.22
C PRO A 211 -27.50 10.06 9.76
N ARG A 212 -27.94 9.88 10.99
CA ARG A 212 -28.04 8.58 11.65
C ARG A 212 -29.26 7.82 11.13
N VAL A 213 -29.07 7.17 9.98
CA VAL A 213 -30.14 6.51 9.24
C VAL A 213 -29.68 5.19 8.62
N VAL A 214 -30.51 4.19 8.72
CA VAL A 214 -30.36 2.91 8.05
C VAL A 214 -31.28 2.86 6.84
N ARG A 215 -30.71 2.52 5.70
CA ARG A 215 -31.44 2.30 4.44
C ARG A 215 -31.59 0.82 4.18
N VAL A 216 -32.82 0.36 4.05
CA VAL A 216 -33.18 -1.01 3.71
C VAL A 216 -33.81 -1.05 2.32
N ARG A 217 -33.26 -1.85 1.42
CA ARG A 217 -33.70 -1.90 0.04
C ARG A 217 -33.98 -3.36 -0.39
N PRO A 218 -35.20 -3.66 -0.92
CA PRO A 218 -35.46 -4.93 -1.58
C PRO A 218 -34.70 -5.04 -2.90
N THR A 219 -34.36 -6.25 -3.28
CA THR A 219 -33.85 -6.57 -4.62
C THR A 219 -35.01 -6.70 -5.59
N ARG A 220 -34.85 -6.20 -6.79
CA ARG A 220 -35.87 -6.23 -7.85
C ARG A 220 -35.30 -6.75 -9.13
N ASN A 221 -36.13 -7.47 -9.91
CA ASN A 221 -35.80 -7.86 -11.27
C ASN A 221 -35.92 -6.69 -12.26
N ALA A 222 -35.66 -6.92 -13.52
CA ALA A 222 -35.76 -5.90 -14.58
C ALA A 222 -37.20 -5.36 -14.78
N LEU A 223 -38.21 -6.08 -14.37
CA LEU A 223 -39.62 -5.68 -14.41
C LEU A 223 -40.04 -4.85 -13.17
N GLY A 224 -39.15 -4.70 -12.18
CA GLY A 224 -39.41 -3.99 -10.94
C GLY A 224 -40.09 -4.83 -9.85
N GLU A 225 -40.30 -6.13 -10.08
CA GLU A 225 -40.85 -7.06 -9.10
C GLU A 225 -39.82 -7.40 -8.02
N VAL A 226 -40.28 -7.52 -6.77
CA VAL A 226 -39.41 -7.86 -5.64
C VAL A 226 -39.00 -9.33 -5.73
N THR A 227 -37.72 -9.61 -5.95
CA THR A 227 -37.17 -10.96 -5.93
C THR A 227 -36.69 -11.37 -4.54
N PHE A 228 -36.15 -10.40 -3.77
CA PHE A 228 -35.79 -10.59 -2.37
C PHE A 228 -36.23 -9.36 -1.56
N PRO A 229 -36.98 -9.53 -0.44
CA PRO A 229 -37.35 -8.41 0.42
C PRO A 229 -36.09 -7.76 1.04
N GLY A 230 -36.18 -6.48 1.33
CA GLY A 230 -35.20 -5.81 2.17
C GLY A 230 -35.23 -6.40 3.58
N ARG A 231 -34.08 -6.59 4.23
CA ARG A 231 -33.95 -7.30 5.50
C ARG A 231 -33.27 -6.41 6.53
N ILE A 232 -33.71 -6.49 7.79
CA ILE A 232 -33.22 -5.74 8.95
C ILE A 232 -33.15 -6.71 10.12
N TRP A 233 -32.06 -6.65 10.88
CA TRP A 233 -31.97 -7.29 12.18
C TRP A 233 -32.46 -6.30 13.26
N MET A 234 -33.46 -6.71 14.05
CA MET A 234 -34.01 -5.92 15.15
C MET A 234 -33.69 -6.61 16.46
N THR A 235 -33.02 -5.89 17.37
CA THR A 235 -32.49 -6.43 18.64
C THR A 235 -32.60 -5.40 19.76
N ASP A 236 -32.51 -5.84 21.02
CA ASP A 236 -32.36 -4.98 22.22
C ASP A 236 -30.87 -4.80 22.60
N GLN A 237 -29.96 -5.56 21.99
CA GLN A 237 -28.55 -5.57 22.31
C GLN A 237 -27.75 -4.60 21.46
N ARG A 238 -26.75 -3.95 22.05
CA ARG A 238 -25.79 -3.08 21.34
C ARG A 238 -24.79 -3.87 20.52
N ASP A 239 -24.52 -5.14 20.88
CA ASP A 239 -23.57 -5.99 20.21
C ASP A 239 -24.20 -6.66 18.97
N ARG A 240 -23.57 -6.47 17.80
CA ARG A 240 -24.02 -7.03 16.52
C ARG A 240 -23.73 -8.53 16.35
N ARG A 241 -23.07 -9.16 17.32
CA ARG A 241 -22.60 -10.56 17.21
C ARG A 241 -23.73 -11.58 17.07
N ASP A 242 -24.93 -11.26 17.46
CA ASP A 242 -26.10 -12.14 17.40
C ASP A 242 -26.92 -12.01 16.11
N SER A 243 -26.48 -11.23 15.14
CA SER A 243 -27.15 -11.18 13.83
C SER A 243 -27.01 -12.52 13.10
N PRO A 244 -28.11 -13.13 12.60
CA PRO A 244 -28.06 -14.40 11.91
C PRO A 244 -27.28 -14.37 10.59
N GLU A 245 -26.98 -13.18 10.07
CA GLU A 245 -26.22 -12.96 8.85
C GLU A 245 -25.29 -11.75 8.98
N SER A 246 -24.06 -11.93 8.58
CA SER A 246 -23.09 -10.83 8.50
C SER A 246 -23.55 -9.75 7.52
N GLY A 247 -23.44 -8.49 7.94
CA GLY A 247 -23.76 -7.32 7.09
C GLY A 247 -25.24 -6.92 7.03
N LEU A 248 -26.13 -7.58 7.78
CA LEU A 248 -27.51 -7.09 7.89
C LEU A 248 -27.54 -5.72 8.60
N PRO A 249 -28.33 -4.75 8.09
CA PRO A 249 -28.64 -3.54 8.82
C PRO A 249 -29.28 -3.87 10.17
N THR A 250 -28.73 -3.34 11.25
CA THR A 250 -29.22 -3.62 12.61
C THR A 250 -29.89 -2.39 13.19
N VAL A 251 -31.02 -2.59 13.83
CA VAL A 251 -31.81 -1.58 14.51
C VAL A 251 -32.05 -2.01 15.95
N GLN A 252 -31.69 -1.15 16.90
CA GLN A 252 -32.01 -1.36 18.32
C GLN A 252 -33.39 -0.82 18.66
N VAL A 253 -34.07 -1.53 19.56
CA VAL A 253 -35.35 -1.12 20.12
C VAL A 253 -35.40 -1.47 21.61
N ASP A 254 -36.45 -1.00 22.31
CA ASP A 254 -36.70 -1.34 23.70
C ASP A 254 -36.86 -2.86 23.88
N GLY A 255 -36.17 -3.42 24.89
CA GLY A 255 -36.15 -4.86 25.14
C GLY A 255 -37.48 -5.43 25.59
N GLU A 256 -38.24 -4.72 26.46
CA GLU A 256 -39.55 -5.18 26.90
C GLU A 256 -40.57 -5.18 25.76
N TRP A 257 -40.50 -4.17 24.90
CA TRP A 257 -41.32 -4.14 23.69
C TRP A 257 -40.94 -5.29 22.75
N LEU A 258 -39.63 -5.55 22.53
CA LEU A 258 -39.14 -6.59 21.64
C LEU A 258 -39.57 -8.00 22.07
N GLN A 259 -39.50 -8.32 23.40
CA GLN A 259 -39.85 -9.61 23.95
C GLN A 259 -41.34 -9.97 23.77
N ARG A 260 -42.21 -8.98 23.57
CA ARG A 260 -43.63 -9.18 23.29
C ARG A 260 -43.96 -9.43 21.81
N ARG A 261 -42.96 -9.35 20.94
CA ARG A 261 -43.15 -9.53 19.47
C ARG A 261 -43.33 -11.00 19.09
N ARG A 262 -44.05 -11.20 17.99
CA ARG A 262 -44.28 -12.52 17.41
C ARG A 262 -44.08 -12.47 15.89
N GLU A 263 -43.67 -13.59 15.33
CA GLU A 263 -43.63 -13.76 13.89
C GLU A 263 -45.00 -13.54 13.25
N GLY A 264 -45.03 -12.91 12.09
CA GLY A 264 -46.25 -12.53 11.38
C GLY A 264 -46.81 -11.15 11.76
N GLU A 265 -46.39 -10.53 12.87
CA GLU A 265 -46.79 -9.16 13.21
C GLU A 265 -46.27 -8.17 12.16
N ILE A 266 -47.05 -7.12 11.94
CA ILE A 266 -46.71 -6.02 11.04
C ILE A 266 -46.41 -4.77 11.83
N ILE A 267 -45.23 -4.23 11.61
CA ILE A 267 -44.80 -2.94 12.15
C ILE A 267 -45.15 -1.84 11.14
N CYS A 268 -45.91 -0.86 11.56
CA CYS A 268 -46.18 0.37 10.80
C CYS A 268 -45.18 1.44 11.17
N VAL A 269 -44.61 2.10 10.18
CA VAL A 269 -43.63 3.17 10.39
C VAL A 269 -43.80 4.28 9.35
N ARG A 270 -43.56 5.51 9.76
CA ARG A 270 -43.31 6.63 8.83
C ARG A 270 -41.84 6.82 8.70
N ASP A 271 -41.30 6.47 7.53
CA ASP A 271 -39.86 6.54 7.29
C ASP A 271 -39.35 8.00 7.30
N SER A 272 -38.02 8.21 7.38
CA SER A 272 -37.41 9.55 7.45
C SER A 272 -37.75 10.48 6.25
N ARG A 273 -38.35 9.95 5.19
CA ARG A 273 -38.88 10.70 4.05
C ARG A 273 -40.39 11.01 4.16
N GLY A 274 -41.02 10.70 5.32
CA GLY A 274 -42.42 10.87 5.54
C GLY A 274 -43.35 9.82 4.92
N SER A 275 -42.78 8.78 4.27
CA SER A 275 -43.56 7.74 3.61
C SER A 275 -44.01 6.65 4.59
N LYS A 276 -45.28 6.25 4.55
CA LYS A 276 -45.78 5.11 5.32
C LYS A 276 -45.20 3.80 4.78
N ARG A 277 -44.67 2.97 5.68
CA ARG A 277 -44.09 1.66 5.39
C ARG A 277 -44.70 0.60 6.32
N ARG A 278 -44.73 -0.60 5.85
CA ARG A 278 -45.10 -1.81 6.61
C ARG A 278 -43.93 -2.76 6.58
N LEU A 279 -43.49 -3.19 7.75
CA LEU A 279 -42.41 -4.12 7.94
C LEU A 279 -42.99 -5.39 8.54
N LEU A 280 -42.63 -6.54 8.04
CA LEU A 280 -43.07 -7.86 8.53
C LEU A 280 -42.02 -8.45 9.45
N ILE A 281 -42.42 -8.88 10.64
CA ILE A 281 -41.59 -9.75 11.50
C ILE A 281 -41.58 -11.12 10.89
N ALA A 282 -40.47 -11.46 10.18
CA ALA A 282 -40.41 -12.63 9.35
C ALA A 282 -39.95 -13.88 10.09
N ALA A 283 -39.03 -13.74 11.06
CA ALA A 283 -38.52 -14.84 11.87
C ALA A 283 -37.94 -14.36 13.18
N ALA A 284 -38.09 -15.18 14.23
CA ALA A 284 -37.36 -15.03 15.48
C ALA A 284 -36.02 -15.74 15.41
N ALA A 285 -34.99 -15.15 16.00
CA ALA A 285 -33.70 -15.79 16.21
C ALA A 285 -33.13 -15.38 17.58
N ARG A 286 -32.04 -16.02 17.99
CA ARG A 286 -31.42 -15.70 19.28
C ARG A 286 -31.04 -14.23 19.33
N GLY A 287 -31.59 -13.49 20.31
CA GLY A 287 -31.31 -12.09 20.57
C GLY A 287 -32.11 -11.08 19.73
N GLY A 288 -33.11 -11.51 18.92
CA GLY A 288 -33.93 -10.56 18.17
C GLY A 288 -34.81 -11.16 17.08
N PHE A 289 -35.22 -10.29 16.14
CA PHE A 289 -36.09 -10.66 15.03
C PHE A 289 -35.54 -10.20 13.68
N LEU A 290 -35.70 -11.06 12.67
CA LEU A 290 -35.51 -10.70 11.29
C LEU A 290 -36.77 -10.00 10.76
N ILE A 291 -36.59 -8.76 10.32
CA ILE A 291 -37.64 -7.91 9.79
C ILE A 291 -37.49 -7.78 8.29
N THR A 292 -38.55 -7.86 7.53
CA THR A 292 -38.56 -7.72 6.08
C THR A 292 -39.41 -6.59 5.56
N THR A 293 -39.07 -6.05 4.40
CA THR A 293 -39.84 -5.01 3.72
C THR A 293 -39.76 -5.14 2.20
N GLU A 294 -40.87 -4.93 1.51
CA GLU A 294 -40.96 -4.92 0.04
C GLU A 294 -40.69 -3.53 -0.57
N LYS A 295 -40.62 -2.51 0.28
CA LYS A 295 -40.37 -1.14 -0.17
C LYS A 295 -39.10 -0.59 0.46
N THR A 296 -38.32 0.16 -0.31
CA THR A 296 -37.16 0.87 0.24
C THR A 296 -37.60 1.75 1.41
N THR A 297 -37.03 1.49 2.58
CA THR A 297 -37.36 2.12 3.86
C THR A 297 -36.12 2.76 4.43
N TYR A 298 -36.25 3.92 5.03
CA TYR A 298 -35.22 4.65 5.75
C TYR A 298 -35.65 4.85 7.20
N LEU A 299 -34.94 4.19 8.12
CA LEU A 299 -35.17 4.30 9.55
C LEU A 299 -34.06 5.18 10.15
N ALA A 300 -34.47 6.29 10.78
CA ALA A 300 -33.56 7.17 11.52
C ALA A 300 -33.67 6.90 13.03
N THR A 301 -32.66 7.25 13.79
CA THR A 301 -32.71 7.33 15.25
C THR A 301 -33.99 8.07 15.69
N GLY A 302 -34.71 7.53 16.67
CA GLY A 302 -35.94 8.11 17.18
C GLY A 302 -37.21 7.88 16.31
N THR A 303 -37.08 7.13 15.16
CA THR A 303 -38.25 6.78 14.35
C THR A 303 -39.20 5.89 15.14
N GLU A 304 -40.48 6.29 15.25
CA GLU A 304 -41.52 5.50 15.93
C GLU A 304 -41.93 4.29 15.09
N LEU A 305 -42.01 3.15 15.76
CA LEU A 305 -42.44 1.84 15.23
C LEU A 305 -43.69 1.42 16.01
N THR A 306 -44.81 1.21 15.31
CA THR A 306 -46.12 0.86 15.95
C THR A 306 -46.62 -0.48 15.39
N ILE A 307 -47.12 -1.38 16.23
CA ILE A 307 -47.72 -2.64 15.77
C ILE A 307 -49.10 -2.35 15.15
N ALA A 308 -49.33 -2.90 13.96
CA ALA A 308 -50.55 -2.71 13.22
C ALA A 308 -51.78 -3.18 14.03
N GLY A 309 -52.79 -2.32 14.15
CA GLY A 309 -54.01 -2.62 14.89
C GLY A 309 -53.94 -2.48 16.41
N THR A 310 -52.81 -2.02 16.93
CA THR A 310 -52.63 -1.78 18.38
C THR A 310 -52.12 -0.35 18.66
N LYS A 311 -51.97 0.00 19.93
CA LYS A 311 -51.29 1.23 20.39
C LYS A 311 -49.87 0.97 20.88
N GLU A 312 -49.38 -0.27 20.72
CA GLU A 312 -48.03 -0.61 21.16
C GLU A 312 -47.01 -0.01 20.20
N SER A 313 -46.13 0.83 20.73
CA SER A 313 -45.07 1.46 19.98
C SER A 313 -43.73 1.40 20.71
N THR A 314 -42.66 1.55 19.95
CA THR A 314 -41.28 1.75 20.40
C THR A 314 -40.60 2.74 19.47
N VAL A 315 -39.38 3.12 19.80
CA VAL A 315 -38.57 3.98 18.95
C VAL A 315 -37.30 3.28 18.53
N VAL A 316 -36.81 3.60 17.33
CA VAL A 316 -35.51 3.19 16.86
C VAL A 316 -34.45 3.83 17.74
N GLY A 317 -33.61 3.03 18.36
CA GLY A 317 -32.46 3.45 19.16
C GLY A 317 -31.37 4.17 18.35
N GLU A 318 -30.24 4.41 18.99
CA GLU A 318 -29.12 5.10 18.37
C GLU A 318 -28.56 4.30 17.19
N LEU A 319 -28.49 4.94 16.03
CA LEU A 319 -27.90 4.41 14.81
C LEU A 319 -26.54 5.05 14.59
N PRO A 320 -25.63 4.33 13.94
CA PRO A 320 -24.35 4.91 13.52
C PRO A 320 -24.58 6.01 12.48
N GLU A 321 -23.72 6.98 12.49
CA GLU A 321 -23.68 8.02 11.47
C GLU A 321 -23.34 7.43 10.10
N THR A 322 -23.95 7.95 9.05
CA THR A 322 -23.65 7.49 7.69
C THR A 322 -22.42 8.20 7.14
N GLU A 323 -21.52 7.42 6.52
CA GLU A 323 -20.37 7.99 5.83
C GLU A 323 -20.83 8.84 4.64
N GLN A 324 -20.36 10.09 4.57
CA GLN A 324 -20.65 10.98 3.46
C GLN A 324 -19.58 10.92 2.35
N ALA A 325 -19.93 11.44 1.18
CA ALA A 325 -19.02 11.58 0.05
C ALA A 325 -19.39 12.80 -0.79
N ILE A 326 -18.37 13.51 -1.27
CA ILE A 326 -18.53 14.56 -2.27
C ILE A 326 -18.71 13.89 -3.63
N VAL A 327 -19.73 14.26 -4.37
CA VAL A 327 -20.01 13.71 -5.72
C VAL A 327 -19.48 14.65 -6.77
N LEU A 328 -18.47 14.21 -7.52
CA LEU A 328 -17.77 15.01 -8.52
C LEU A 328 -17.91 14.41 -9.93
N ARG A 329 -17.90 15.30 -10.93
CA ARG A 329 -17.88 14.99 -12.36
C ARG A 329 -16.89 15.91 -13.09
N ALA A 330 -16.62 15.61 -14.35
CA ALA A 330 -15.80 16.49 -15.18
C ALA A 330 -16.41 17.92 -15.23
N GLY A 331 -15.53 18.92 -15.12
CA GLY A 331 -15.88 20.34 -15.07
C GLY A 331 -16.15 20.89 -13.66
N ASP A 332 -16.41 20.03 -12.66
CA ASP A 332 -16.60 20.51 -11.29
C ASP A 332 -15.30 21.08 -10.71
N LEU A 333 -15.44 22.03 -9.80
CA LEU A 333 -14.33 22.62 -9.03
C LEU A 333 -14.30 22.01 -7.64
N LEU A 334 -13.15 21.45 -7.25
CA LEU A 334 -12.85 20.94 -5.92
C LEU A 334 -11.86 21.86 -5.23
N ARG A 335 -12.22 22.37 -4.08
CA ARG A 335 -11.30 23.08 -3.18
C ARG A 335 -10.71 22.14 -2.17
N VAL A 336 -9.39 21.98 -2.22
CA VAL A 336 -8.61 21.28 -1.20
C VAL A 336 -8.04 22.32 -0.25
N THR A 337 -8.31 22.19 1.06
CA THR A 337 -7.97 23.21 2.06
C THR A 337 -6.92 22.74 3.04
N ARG A 338 -6.13 23.66 3.56
CA ARG A 338 -5.20 23.46 4.68
C ARG A 338 -5.94 23.07 5.95
N ASP A 339 -7.12 23.64 6.17
CA ASP A 339 -7.99 23.28 7.28
C ASP A 339 -8.55 21.88 7.08
N CYS A 340 -8.13 20.95 7.96
CA CYS A 340 -8.55 19.54 7.99
C CYS A 340 -9.80 19.28 8.86
N SER A 341 -10.43 20.30 9.41
CA SER A 341 -11.72 20.13 10.11
C SER A 341 -12.74 19.46 9.18
N PRO A 342 -13.68 18.65 9.72
CA PRO A 342 -14.67 17.94 8.91
C PRO A 342 -15.43 18.86 7.96
N ALA A 343 -15.23 18.70 6.66
CA ALA A 343 -15.82 19.54 5.64
C ALA A 343 -17.31 19.20 5.41
N PRO A 344 -18.19 20.19 5.20
CA PRO A 344 -19.61 19.96 4.94
C PRO A 344 -19.84 19.34 3.56
N VAL A 345 -20.86 18.48 3.46
CA VAL A 345 -21.33 17.90 2.19
C VAL A 345 -22.73 18.47 1.90
N ASP A 346 -22.79 19.77 1.68
CA ASP A 346 -24.02 20.57 1.51
C ASP A 346 -24.34 20.93 0.04
N GLY A 347 -23.51 20.49 -0.90
CA GLY A 347 -23.65 20.83 -2.32
C GLY A 347 -23.08 22.21 -2.68
N GLY A 348 -22.34 22.85 -1.76
CA GLY A 348 -21.62 24.11 -2.02
C GLY A 348 -20.69 24.03 -3.23
N ARG A 349 -20.47 25.15 -3.90
CA ARG A 349 -19.56 25.25 -5.04
C ARG A 349 -18.57 26.39 -4.85
N PRO A 350 -17.26 26.08 -4.86
CA PRO A 350 -16.62 24.76 -5.04
C PRO A 350 -16.93 23.80 -3.91
N ALA A 351 -16.99 22.49 -4.21
CA ALA A 351 -16.99 21.46 -3.18
C ALA A 351 -15.68 21.53 -2.38
N ARG A 352 -15.74 21.33 -1.06
CA ARG A 352 -14.58 21.53 -0.18
C ARG A 352 -14.20 20.23 0.53
N ILE A 353 -12.88 19.98 0.66
CA ILE A 353 -12.32 18.91 1.48
C ILE A 353 -10.95 19.35 2.02
N GLY A 354 -10.63 18.91 3.24
CA GLY A 354 -9.31 19.16 3.84
C GLY A 354 -8.21 18.30 3.20
N CYS A 355 -6.96 18.62 3.55
CA CYS A 355 -5.76 17.89 3.15
C CYS A 355 -4.92 17.58 4.39
N THR A 356 -4.49 16.32 4.57
CA THR A 356 -3.73 15.88 5.75
C THR A 356 -2.30 16.40 5.80
N LEU A 357 -1.80 16.99 4.73
CA LEU A 357 -0.41 17.42 4.58
C LEU A 357 -0.37 18.85 4.05
N PRO A 358 -0.48 19.85 4.94
CA PRO A 358 -0.60 21.25 4.54
C PRO A 358 0.66 21.86 3.89
N GLU A 359 1.81 21.21 4.00
CA GLU A 359 3.07 21.62 3.38
C GLU A 359 2.95 21.64 1.84
N VAL A 360 2.05 20.85 1.29
CA VAL A 360 1.80 20.76 -0.16
C VAL A 360 1.49 22.12 -0.80
N PHE A 361 0.83 23.01 -0.07
CA PHE A 361 0.44 24.33 -0.59
C PHE A 361 1.62 25.26 -0.87
N GLN A 362 2.83 24.93 -0.40
CA GLN A 362 4.05 25.68 -0.66
C GLN A 362 4.73 25.28 -1.98
N SER A 363 4.46 24.05 -2.46
CA SER A 363 5.16 23.47 -3.61
C SER A 363 4.25 23.31 -4.84
N VAL A 364 2.93 23.33 -4.67
CA VAL A 364 1.98 23.15 -5.77
C VAL A 364 1.87 24.43 -6.58
N GLU A 365 1.84 24.30 -7.91
CA GLU A 365 1.65 25.41 -8.85
C GLU A 365 0.38 25.21 -9.70
N VAL A 366 -0.11 26.33 -10.26
CA VAL A 366 -1.21 26.31 -11.23
C VAL A 366 -0.77 25.52 -12.47
N GLY A 367 -1.63 24.61 -12.93
CA GLY A 367 -1.36 23.73 -14.06
C GLY A 367 -0.90 22.32 -13.64
N HIS A 368 -0.40 22.13 -12.40
CA HIS A 368 -0.03 20.81 -11.89
C HIS A 368 -1.25 19.87 -11.88
N ARG A 369 -1.00 18.59 -12.15
CA ARG A 369 -2.02 17.53 -12.08
C ARG A 369 -2.30 17.16 -10.64
N ILE A 370 -3.55 16.85 -10.35
CA ILE A 370 -3.99 16.23 -9.10
C ILE A 370 -4.76 14.95 -9.40
N LEU A 371 -4.37 13.87 -8.73
CA LEU A 371 -5.03 12.57 -8.80
C LEU A 371 -5.59 12.24 -7.41
N LEU A 372 -6.83 11.74 -7.34
CA LEU A 372 -7.52 11.42 -6.11
C LEU A 372 -8.11 10.01 -6.19
N ASP A 373 -8.11 9.29 -5.05
CA ASP A 373 -8.63 7.91 -4.93
C ASP A 373 -8.04 6.99 -6.02
N ASP A 374 -6.71 6.87 -6.02
CA ASP A 374 -5.93 6.05 -6.96
C ASP A 374 -6.20 6.39 -8.45
N GLY A 375 -6.41 7.68 -8.72
CA GLY A 375 -6.64 8.19 -10.08
C GLY A 375 -8.07 8.00 -10.62
N LYS A 376 -9.03 7.57 -9.79
CA LYS A 376 -10.46 7.56 -10.15
C LYS A 376 -10.97 8.96 -10.47
N LEU A 377 -10.43 9.96 -9.78
CA LEU A 377 -10.59 11.38 -10.08
C LEU A 377 -9.23 11.94 -10.49
N ALA A 378 -9.22 12.72 -11.56
CA ALA A 378 -8.04 13.47 -11.99
C ALA A 378 -8.48 14.87 -12.39
N GLY A 379 -7.60 15.85 -12.19
CA GLY A 379 -7.85 17.24 -12.53
C GLY A 379 -6.56 18.02 -12.63
N LYS A 380 -6.70 19.32 -12.86
CA LYS A 380 -5.62 20.30 -12.86
C LYS A 380 -5.88 21.39 -11.84
N VAL A 381 -4.83 21.79 -11.17
CA VAL A 381 -4.83 22.93 -10.25
C VAL A 381 -5.04 24.21 -11.09
N VAL A 382 -6.04 25.01 -10.73
CA VAL A 382 -6.40 26.24 -11.43
C VAL A 382 -6.18 27.50 -10.55
N ALA A 383 -6.05 27.35 -9.25
CA ALA A 383 -5.67 28.40 -8.31
C ALA A 383 -4.97 27.80 -7.10
N VAL A 384 -3.99 28.54 -6.54
CA VAL A 384 -3.25 28.17 -5.34
C VAL A 384 -3.12 29.39 -4.44
N THR A 385 -3.32 29.19 -3.15
CA THR A 385 -3.05 30.17 -2.08
C THR A 385 -2.36 29.44 -0.92
N ALA A 386 -1.97 30.15 0.13
CA ALA A 386 -1.41 29.55 1.34
C ALA A 386 -2.43 28.64 2.08
N GLU A 387 -3.74 28.84 1.85
CA GLU A 387 -4.81 28.19 2.59
C GLU A 387 -5.56 27.10 1.80
N TYR A 388 -5.51 27.16 0.47
CA TYR A 388 -6.21 26.20 -0.38
C TYR A 388 -5.62 26.15 -1.80
N LEU A 389 -5.92 25.06 -2.48
CA LEU A 389 -5.84 24.96 -3.93
C LEU A 389 -7.23 24.63 -4.50
N ASP A 390 -7.53 25.17 -5.65
CA ASP A 390 -8.71 24.82 -6.45
C ASP A 390 -8.29 23.93 -7.62
N ALA A 391 -8.92 22.78 -7.74
CA ALA A 391 -8.67 21.83 -8.82
C ALA A 391 -9.92 21.69 -9.70
N ARG A 392 -9.75 21.84 -11.01
CA ARG A 392 -10.79 21.52 -11.99
C ARG A 392 -10.72 20.07 -12.34
N ILE A 393 -11.80 19.35 -12.09
CA ILE A 393 -11.89 17.90 -12.34
C ILE A 393 -12.03 17.65 -13.85
N GLU A 394 -11.16 16.82 -14.42
CA GLU A 394 -11.16 16.41 -15.83
C GLU A 394 -11.61 14.95 -15.99
N ARG A 395 -11.36 14.09 -14.99
CA ARG A 395 -11.78 12.69 -14.97
C ARG A 395 -12.66 12.43 -13.74
N PRO A 396 -13.76 11.66 -13.86
CA PRO A 396 -14.16 10.81 -14.97
C PRO A 396 -14.70 11.62 -16.15
N SER A 397 -14.42 11.21 -17.37
CA SER A 397 -14.93 11.87 -18.58
C SER A 397 -16.46 11.70 -18.75
N ARG A 398 -17.02 10.66 -18.12
CA ARG A 398 -18.46 10.39 -18.06
C ARG A 398 -18.88 9.93 -16.67
N GLY A 399 -20.09 10.26 -16.27
CA GLY A 399 -20.65 9.84 -14.98
C GLY A 399 -20.20 10.72 -13.82
N ARG A 400 -20.25 10.14 -12.62
CA ARG A 400 -19.92 10.80 -11.33
C ARG A 400 -19.13 9.84 -10.45
N VAL A 401 -18.18 10.37 -9.71
CA VAL A 401 -17.36 9.62 -8.73
C VAL A 401 -17.61 10.22 -7.35
N LYS A 402 -17.65 9.36 -6.34
CA LYS A 402 -17.77 9.72 -4.93
C LYS A 402 -16.38 9.84 -4.32
N LEU A 403 -15.98 11.03 -3.90
CA LEU A 403 -14.79 11.28 -3.12
C LEU A 403 -15.14 11.21 -1.63
N ARG A 404 -14.48 10.32 -0.89
CA ARG A 404 -14.65 10.13 0.56
C ARG A 404 -13.46 10.70 1.33
N ALA A 405 -13.58 10.75 2.64
CA ALA A 405 -12.49 11.02 3.55
C ALA A 405 -11.38 9.96 3.46
N GLY A 406 -10.15 10.32 3.81
CA GLY A 406 -9.01 9.41 3.88
C GLY A 406 -8.50 8.89 2.54
N LYS A 407 -8.97 9.43 1.40
CA LYS A 407 -8.52 9.00 0.07
C LYS A 407 -7.20 9.65 -0.31
N GLY A 408 -6.32 8.87 -0.97
CA GLY A 408 -5.03 9.35 -1.43
C GLY A 408 -5.17 10.53 -2.39
N ILE A 409 -4.28 11.50 -2.23
CA ILE A 409 -4.06 12.60 -3.16
C ILE A 409 -2.65 12.45 -3.72
N ASN A 410 -2.49 12.43 -5.04
CA ASN A 410 -1.19 12.43 -5.70
C ASN A 410 -1.05 13.70 -6.55
N LEU A 411 0.10 14.32 -6.47
CA LEU A 411 0.49 15.51 -7.22
C LEU A 411 1.77 15.18 -8.01
N PRO A 412 1.63 14.50 -9.15
CA PRO A 412 2.78 13.91 -9.86
C PRO A 412 3.75 14.94 -10.47
N ASP A 413 3.33 16.19 -10.59
CA ASP A 413 4.15 17.28 -11.14
C ASP A 413 4.74 18.18 -10.04
N THR A 414 4.50 17.85 -8.75
CA THR A 414 4.90 18.67 -7.61
C THR A 414 6.04 18.01 -6.86
N ASP A 415 7.16 18.67 -6.73
CA ASP A 415 8.23 18.24 -5.83
C ASP A 415 7.86 18.59 -4.38
N LEU A 416 7.48 17.58 -3.63
CA LEU A 416 7.10 17.73 -2.23
C LEU A 416 8.35 17.59 -1.35
N MET A 417 8.90 18.72 -0.87
CA MET A 417 10.04 18.77 0.07
C MET A 417 9.62 18.29 1.47
N ILE A 418 9.24 17.02 1.59
CA ILE A 418 8.74 16.43 2.83
C ILE A 418 9.59 15.20 3.16
N SER A 419 10.04 15.07 4.42
CA SER A 419 10.76 13.89 4.88
C SER A 419 9.94 12.64 4.72
N ALA A 420 10.54 11.54 4.25
CA ALA A 420 9.89 10.23 4.18
C ALA A 420 9.49 9.71 5.57
N LEU A 421 10.26 10.06 6.60
CA LEU A 421 9.97 9.74 8.00
C LEU A 421 9.28 10.93 8.68
N THR A 422 8.00 10.81 8.96
CA THR A 422 7.20 11.83 9.66
C THR A 422 7.41 11.75 11.18
N ASP A 423 7.00 12.81 11.92
CA ASP A 423 7.05 12.76 13.39
C ASP A 423 6.19 11.63 13.96
N LYS A 424 5.03 11.36 13.33
CA LYS A 424 4.20 10.20 13.69
C LYS A 424 4.93 8.89 13.44
N ASP A 425 5.65 8.74 12.34
CA ASP A 425 6.41 7.52 12.08
C ASP A 425 7.52 7.32 13.13
N VAL A 426 8.13 8.41 13.62
CA VAL A 426 9.11 8.36 14.72
C VAL A 426 8.48 7.90 16.03
N GLU A 427 7.24 8.34 16.33
CA GLU A 427 6.47 7.83 17.47
C GLU A 427 6.11 6.34 17.29
N ASP A 428 5.61 5.97 16.12
CA ASP A 428 5.22 4.60 15.78
C ASP A 428 6.41 3.63 15.81
N LEU A 429 7.61 4.09 15.46
CA LEU A 429 8.84 3.31 15.50
C LEU A 429 9.16 2.73 16.88
N ALA A 430 8.72 3.32 17.97
CA ALA A 430 8.89 2.77 19.30
C ALA A 430 8.22 1.39 19.41
N THR A 431 6.96 1.29 18.96
CA THR A 431 6.22 0.01 18.92
C THR A 431 6.78 -0.93 17.84
N VAL A 432 7.11 -0.40 16.66
CA VAL A 432 7.69 -1.21 15.56
C VAL A 432 8.99 -1.89 16.01
N ALA A 433 9.86 -1.17 16.73
CA ALA A 433 11.12 -1.71 17.26
C ALA A 433 10.95 -2.86 18.25
N GLU A 434 9.81 -2.90 18.95
CA GLU A 434 9.53 -3.95 19.94
C GLU A 434 8.92 -5.22 19.30
N ILE A 435 8.08 -5.06 18.26
CA ILE A 435 7.24 -6.18 17.79
C ILE A 435 7.55 -6.64 16.37
N ALA A 436 8.25 -5.85 15.55
CA ALA A 436 8.52 -6.18 14.16
C ALA A 436 9.88 -6.85 13.95
N ASP A 437 9.95 -7.73 12.96
CA ASP A 437 11.20 -8.26 12.41
C ASP A 437 11.73 -7.39 11.28
N ILE A 438 10.81 -6.70 10.57
CA ILE A 438 11.11 -5.88 9.38
C ILE A 438 10.34 -4.56 9.49
N VAL A 439 11.01 -3.45 9.22
CA VAL A 439 10.38 -2.15 9.03
C VAL A 439 10.49 -1.71 7.57
N SER A 440 9.39 -1.23 6.99
CA SER A 440 9.37 -0.69 5.64
C SER A 440 9.24 0.83 5.66
N LEU A 441 10.19 1.54 5.02
CA LEU A 441 10.14 2.98 4.85
C LEU A 441 9.35 3.33 3.59
N SER A 442 8.18 3.94 3.78
CA SER A 442 7.31 4.40 2.70
C SER A 442 7.81 5.74 2.14
N PHE A 443 7.59 5.97 0.85
CA PHE A 443 7.88 7.23 0.17
C PHE A 443 9.33 7.73 0.31
N VAL A 444 10.29 6.80 0.40
CA VAL A 444 11.71 7.17 0.41
C VAL A 444 12.06 7.96 -0.85
N ARG A 445 12.91 8.98 -0.73
CA ARG A 445 13.31 9.88 -1.82
C ARG A 445 14.82 10.02 -1.91
N GLU A 446 15.48 10.21 -0.78
CA GLU A 446 16.90 10.53 -0.71
C GLU A 446 17.65 9.62 0.27
N PRO A 447 18.98 9.50 0.12
CA PRO A 447 19.83 8.75 1.06
C PRO A 447 19.71 9.21 2.51
N SER A 448 19.43 10.50 2.73
CA SER A 448 19.17 11.09 4.04
C SER A 448 17.95 10.48 4.75
N ASP A 449 16.90 10.09 4.02
CA ASP A 449 15.73 9.42 4.58
C ASP A 449 16.11 8.05 5.19
N VAL A 450 16.96 7.30 4.47
CA VAL A 450 17.45 5.99 4.93
C VAL A 450 18.37 6.15 6.14
N ALA A 451 19.26 7.15 6.11
CA ALA A 451 20.16 7.43 7.23
C ALA A 451 19.36 7.80 8.49
N ARG A 452 18.35 8.68 8.36
CA ARG A 452 17.47 9.07 9.48
C ARG A 452 16.74 7.87 10.08
N LEU A 453 16.19 6.96 9.25
CA LEU A 453 15.59 5.72 9.75
C LEU A 453 16.61 4.90 10.55
N PHE A 454 17.84 4.76 10.06
CA PHE A 454 18.88 4.00 10.74
C PHE A 454 19.28 4.61 12.10
N ASP A 455 19.34 5.93 12.16
CA ASP A 455 19.62 6.65 13.42
C ASP A 455 18.50 6.39 14.44
N GLU A 456 17.22 6.48 14.01
CA GLU A 456 16.07 6.26 14.88
C GLU A 456 15.97 4.81 15.38
N VAL A 457 16.11 3.80 14.51
CA VAL A 457 16.07 2.40 14.96
C VAL A 457 17.27 2.04 15.84
N THR A 458 18.43 2.66 15.61
CA THR A 458 19.60 2.49 16.47
C THR A 458 19.37 3.13 17.83
N ARG A 459 18.81 4.34 17.89
CA ARG A 459 18.44 5.02 19.14
C ARG A 459 17.45 4.19 19.97
N LEU A 460 16.56 3.44 19.33
CA LEU A 460 15.58 2.57 19.96
C LEU A 460 16.15 1.19 20.34
N GLY A 461 17.44 0.93 20.07
CA GLY A 461 18.07 -0.36 20.37
C GLY A 461 17.69 -1.50 19.40
N ALA A 462 16.99 -1.18 18.31
CA ALA A 462 16.55 -2.13 17.28
C ALA A 462 17.51 -2.17 16.07
N GLY A 463 18.81 -2.09 16.33
CA GLY A 463 19.85 -2.06 15.30
C GLY A 463 19.85 -3.27 14.36
N ASP A 464 19.25 -4.39 14.72
CA ASP A 464 19.21 -5.61 13.91
C ASP A 464 17.89 -5.81 13.14
N ILE A 465 16.93 -4.86 13.24
CA ILE A 465 15.67 -4.93 12.49
C ILE A 465 15.94 -4.90 10.98
N GLY A 466 15.28 -5.79 10.22
CA GLY A 466 15.33 -5.77 8.77
C GLY A 466 14.72 -4.49 8.19
N VAL A 467 15.27 -3.97 7.09
CA VAL A 467 14.78 -2.74 6.47
C VAL A 467 14.39 -2.98 5.02
N VAL A 468 13.22 -2.51 4.64
CA VAL A 468 12.71 -2.49 3.27
C VAL A 468 12.47 -1.06 2.83
N LEU A 469 13.03 -0.67 1.69
CA LEU A 469 12.79 0.65 1.08
C LEU A 469 11.72 0.53 0.01
N LYS A 470 10.67 1.36 0.11
CA LYS A 470 9.59 1.39 -0.87
C LYS A 470 9.86 2.50 -1.90
N ILE A 471 10.21 2.07 -3.11
CA ILE A 471 10.50 2.98 -4.22
C ILE A 471 9.16 3.37 -4.87
N GLU A 472 8.61 4.49 -4.44
CA GLU A 472 7.26 4.95 -4.79
C GLU A 472 7.26 6.34 -5.44
N THR A 473 8.42 6.99 -5.58
CA THR A 473 8.58 8.35 -6.11
C THR A 473 9.57 8.37 -7.27
N PRO A 474 9.45 9.31 -8.23
CA PRO A 474 10.44 9.48 -9.29
C PRO A 474 11.85 9.75 -8.75
N GLU A 475 11.95 10.58 -7.71
CA GLU A 475 13.23 10.95 -7.08
C GLU A 475 13.94 9.72 -6.48
N ALA A 476 13.19 8.82 -5.84
CA ALA A 476 13.76 7.56 -5.34
C ALA A 476 14.34 6.71 -6.46
N PHE A 477 13.69 6.70 -7.62
CA PHE A 477 14.21 5.97 -8.79
C PHE A 477 15.48 6.61 -9.33
N GLU A 478 15.55 7.94 -9.39
CA GLU A 478 16.74 8.68 -9.83
C GLU A 478 17.93 8.50 -8.89
N HIS A 479 17.66 8.45 -7.58
CA HIS A 479 18.67 8.25 -6.52
C HIS A 479 18.88 6.78 -6.14
N LEU A 480 18.32 5.82 -6.88
CA LEU A 480 18.28 4.40 -6.50
C LEU A 480 19.66 3.81 -6.15
N PRO A 481 20.75 4.07 -6.88
CA PRO A 481 22.07 3.55 -6.50
C PRO A 481 22.54 4.08 -5.14
N GLN A 482 22.34 5.36 -4.86
CA GLN A 482 22.74 5.99 -3.60
C GLN A 482 21.89 5.47 -2.43
N LEU A 483 20.59 5.28 -2.64
CA LEU A 483 19.67 4.67 -1.66
C LEU A 483 20.12 3.26 -1.29
N LEU A 484 20.42 2.41 -2.29
CA LEU A 484 20.90 1.06 -2.07
C LEU A 484 22.25 1.03 -1.35
N LEU A 485 23.21 1.88 -1.74
CA LEU A 485 24.51 1.97 -1.09
C LEU A 485 24.39 2.46 0.36
N THR A 486 23.43 3.35 0.64
CA THR A 486 23.14 3.79 2.01
C THR A 486 22.50 2.67 2.82
N ALA A 487 21.56 1.90 2.22
CA ALA A 487 20.97 0.73 2.88
C ALA A 487 22.03 -0.33 3.23
N MET A 488 23.03 -0.53 2.38
CA MET A 488 24.13 -1.48 2.60
C MET A 488 25.13 -1.05 3.69
N ARG A 489 24.96 0.09 4.35
CA ARG A 489 25.81 0.51 5.50
C ARG A 489 25.52 -0.27 6.77
N ARG A 490 24.42 -1.01 6.80
CA ARG A 490 24.04 -1.92 7.91
C ARG A 490 24.05 -3.37 7.43
N ARG A 491 24.16 -4.28 8.42
CA ARG A 491 23.99 -5.73 8.21
C ARG A 491 22.58 -6.07 7.75
#